data_6e74fe61988ac65947ee806deb4c2fee
#
_entry.id   6e74fe61988ac65947ee806deb4c2fee
#
_cell.length_a   1.000
_cell.length_b   1.000
_cell.length_c   1.000
_cell.angle_alpha   90.00
_cell.angle_beta   90.00
_cell.angle_gamma   90.00
#
_symmetry.space_group_name_H-M   'P 1'
#
loop_
_entity.id
_entity.type
_entity.pdbx_description
1 polymer ?
#
loop_
_entity_poly.entity_id
_entity_poly.type
_entity_poly.pdbx_seq_one_letter_code
_entity_poly.pdbx_strand_id
1 'polypeptide(L)' 'MDLEDLRLAVYQTFAQSGRAPEPDELAGQVGASRPEVDRGLAELARARHLALAGQ' A
#
# COMPACT_ATOMS: atom_id res chain seq x y z
N MET A 1 9.42 6.34 -4.58
CA MET A 1 8.31 5.38 -4.83
C MET A 1 7.02 6.14 -5.05
N ASP A 2 6.26 5.73 -6.04
CA ASP A 2 4.97 6.34 -6.34
C ASP A 2 3.87 5.64 -5.54
N LEU A 3 2.96 6.42 -4.94
CA LEU A 3 1.84 5.87 -4.19
C LEU A 3 0.94 5.00 -5.07
N GLU A 4 0.81 5.35 -6.35
CA GLU A 4 0.03 4.55 -7.29
C GLU A 4 0.61 3.15 -7.44
N ASP A 5 1.93 3.05 -7.55
CA ASP A 5 2.60 1.76 -7.66
C ASP A 5 2.38 0.93 -6.40
N LEU A 6 2.45 1.57 -5.24
CA LEU A 6 2.23 0.88 -3.97
C LEU A 6 0.78 0.38 -3.88
N ARG A 7 -0.17 1.21 -4.26
CA ARG A 7 -1.59 0.83 -4.24
C ARG A 7 -1.85 -0.36 -5.14
N LEU A 8 -1.29 -0.35 -6.34
CA LEU A 8 -1.45 -1.46 -7.27
C LEU A 8 -0.83 -2.74 -6.73
N ALA A 9 0.35 -2.64 -6.09
CA ALA A 9 0.99 -3.80 -5.51
C ALA A 9 0.15 -4.41 -4.39
N VAL A 10 -0.47 -3.57 -3.58
CA VAL A 10 -1.37 -4.04 -2.51
C VAL A 10 -2.55 -4.79 -3.12
N TYR A 11 -3.20 -4.22 -4.12
CA TYR A 11 -4.36 -4.87 -4.76
C TYR A 11 -3.98 -6.18 -5.41
N GLN A 12 -2.87 -6.21 -6.14
CA GLN A 12 -2.44 -7.41 -6.83
C GLN A 12 -2.12 -8.53 -5.84
N THR A 13 -1.41 -8.21 -4.77
CA THR A 13 -1.07 -9.21 -3.76
C THR A 13 -2.32 -9.72 -3.06
N PHE A 14 -3.24 -8.82 -2.75
CA PHE A 14 -4.50 -9.20 -2.11
C PHE A 14 -5.30 -10.13 -3.03
N ALA A 15 -5.36 -9.81 -4.31
CA ALA A 15 -6.11 -10.62 -5.28
C ALA A 15 -5.50 -12.02 -5.43
N GLN A 16 -4.19 -12.12 -5.35
CA GLN A 16 -3.51 -13.40 -5.53
C GLN A 16 -3.55 -14.27 -4.28
N SER A 17 -3.37 -13.69 -3.11
CA SER A 17 -3.23 -14.45 -1.87
C SER A 17 -4.46 -14.40 -0.97
N GLY A 18 -5.39 -13.50 -1.23
CA GLY A 18 -6.60 -13.34 -0.43
C GLY A 18 -6.38 -12.67 0.91
N ARG A 19 -5.22 -12.08 1.12
CA ARG A 19 -4.90 -11.41 2.38
C ARG A 19 -4.00 -10.20 2.14
N ALA A 20 -3.95 -9.30 3.12
CA ALA A 20 -3.13 -8.12 3.02
C ALA A 20 -1.64 -8.49 2.98
N PRO A 21 -0.86 -7.86 2.10
CA PRO A 21 0.56 -8.14 1.99
C PRO A 21 1.34 -7.57 3.17
N GLU A 22 2.46 -8.24 3.49
CA GLU A 22 3.39 -7.74 4.49
C GLU A 22 4.17 -6.56 3.93
N PRO A 23 4.52 -5.56 4.76
CA PRO A 23 5.32 -4.43 4.28
C PRO A 23 6.65 -4.84 3.64
N ASP A 24 7.29 -5.89 4.15
CA ASP A 24 8.54 -6.37 3.56
C ASP A 24 8.34 -6.90 2.15
N GLU A 25 7.23 -7.59 1.91
CA GLU A 25 6.90 -8.07 0.58
C GLU A 25 6.68 -6.90 -0.39
N LEU A 26 5.96 -5.89 0.06
CA LEU A 26 5.71 -4.70 -0.75
C LEU A 26 7.00 -3.98 -1.09
N ALA A 27 7.90 -3.87 -0.12
CA ALA A 27 9.20 -3.22 -0.36
C ALA A 27 9.95 -3.90 -1.49
N GLY A 28 9.94 -5.23 -1.51
CA GLY A 28 10.57 -5.97 -2.59
C GLY A 28 9.88 -5.78 -3.93
N GLN A 29 8.56 -5.72 -3.94
CA GLN A 29 7.80 -5.59 -5.19
C GLN A 29 7.95 -4.21 -5.82
N VAL A 30 7.94 -3.15 -5.02
CA VAL A 30 7.99 -1.79 -5.55
C VAL A 30 9.41 -1.23 -5.61
N GLY A 31 10.40 -1.98 -5.12
CA GLY A 31 11.79 -1.54 -5.15
C GLY A 31 12.06 -0.38 -4.21
N ALA A 32 11.40 -0.35 -3.06
CA ALA A 32 11.54 0.71 -2.06
C ALA A 32 12.02 0.14 -0.74
N SER A 33 12.44 1.02 0.18
CA SER A 33 12.83 0.60 1.51
C SER A 33 11.60 0.38 2.38
N ARG A 34 11.76 -0.36 3.48
CA ARG A 34 10.69 -0.60 4.43
C ARG A 34 10.09 0.71 5.00
N PRO A 35 10.93 1.69 5.42
CA PRO A 35 10.37 2.96 5.90
C PRO A 35 9.55 3.70 4.86
N GLU A 36 9.96 3.65 3.59
CA GLU A 36 9.19 4.26 2.51
C GLU A 36 7.83 3.58 2.34
N VAL A 37 7.82 2.26 2.41
CA VAL A 37 6.58 1.50 2.29
C VAL A 37 5.65 1.82 3.46
N ASP A 38 6.17 1.86 4.68
CA ASP A 38 5.37 2.18 5.86
C ASP A 38 4.74 3.57 5.73
N ARG A 39 5.51 4.54 5.26
CA ARG A 39 5.02 5.89 5.04
C ARG A 39 3.94 5.93 3.96
N GLY A 40 4.17 5.22 2.86
CA GLY A 40 3.21 5.14 1.78
C GLY A 40 1.90 4.49 2.21
N LEU A 41 1.98 3.41 2.98
CA LEU A 41 0.79 2.75 3.49
C LEU A 41 0.00 3.66 4.42
N ALA A 42 0.70 4.43 5.25
CA ALA A 42 0.03 5.39 6.13
C ALA A 42 -0.69 6.47 5.34
N GLU A 43 -0.08 6.93 4.24
CA GLU A 43 -0.71 7.93 3.39
C GLU A 43 -1.94 7.38 2.68
N LEU A 44 -1.86 6.15 2.19
CA LEU A 44 -3.00 5.51 1.54
C LEU A 44 -4.16 5.31 2.53
N ALA A 45 -3.84 4.93 3.76
CA ALA A 45 -4.85 4.76 4.79
C ALA A 45 -5.52 6.09 5.14
N ARG A 46 -4.72 7.15 5.20
CA ARG A 46 -5.25 8.48 5.47
C ARG A 46 -6.19 8.96 4.36
N ALA A 47 -5.79 8.76 3.11
CA ALA A 47 -6.61 9.15 1.97
C ALA A 47 -7.94 8.38 1.96
N ARG A 48 -7.89 7.10 2.27
CA ARG A 48 -9.09 6.28 2.34
C ARG A 48 -10.02 6.75 3.47
N HIS A 49 -9.43 7.09 4.61
CA HIS A 49 -10.21 7.59 5.75
C HIS A 49 -10.91 8.90 5.41
N LEU A 50 -10.22 9.80 4.73
CA LEU A 50 -10.81 11.06 4.30
C LEU A 50 -11.95 10.84 3.31
N ALA A 51 -11.79 9.88 2.41
CA ALA A 51 -12.83 9.57 1.45
C ALA A 51 -14.09 9.06 2.15
N LEU A 52 -13.92 8.23 3.17
CA LEU A 52 -15.05 7.72 3.94
C LEU A 52 -15.71 8.82 4.76
N ALA A 53 -14.93 9.71 5.31
CA ALA A 53 -15.45 10.81 6.12
C ALA A 53 -16.20 11.83 5.27
N GLY A 54 -15.90 11.91 3.98
CA GLY A 54 -16.54 12.83 3.07
C GLY A 54 -17.93 12.42 2.60
N GLN A 55 -18.37 11.29 3.04
CA GLN A 55 -19.70 10.79 2.66
C GLN A 55 -20.77 11.23 3.69
#